data_8242964603ad369bf8bb7af49f2d15e4
#
_entry.id   8242964603ad369bf8bb7af49f2d15e4
#
_cell.length_a   1.000
_cell.length_b   1.000
_cell.length_c   1.000
_cell.angle_alpha   90.00
_cell.angle_beta   90.00
_cell.angle_gamma   90.00
#
_symmetry.space_group_name_H-M   'P 1'
#
loop_
_entity.id
_entity.type
_entity.pdbx_description
1 polymer ?
#
loop_
_entity_poly.entity_id
_entity_poly.type
_entity_poly.pdbx_seq_one_letter_code
_entity_poly.pdbx_strand_id
1 'polypeptide(L)'
;MIDIDEMLKSIRNKHVYIQMHNFPDPDAIASAFGLQYLLKAKGFASTIVYKGKVNHGSSYSMVARLGIDIVEIQDVNMTADTEIMIVDAQKGNANILDLPGSEIVCFDHHKTYESVKYMFSDIRPEVGACASIMAEYMFNYGVDIDTRMATALLYGIKVDTANLTRGVSQLDLDMFYKLFNMADQKILKEFDSSVLTMEDLKAYSLAINSIKTINRTSFANVGYNCPEAIVAAVSDFIMMLETTDNTVVYSVKDDGIKLSVRTSGNINVGDIANEALKGIGSGGGHENMSGGFVPYDPSVEAPTDNKAYIDGLIYEIEERFAKQIKKAYNN
;
A
#
# COMPACT_ATOMS: atom_id res chain seq x y z
N MET A 1 -2.27 22.24 7.47
CA MET A 1 -2.76 21.50 8.65
C MET A 1 -4.20 21.90 8.96
N ILE A 2 -5.03 20.92 9.32
CA ILE A 2 -6.39 21.14 9.84
C ILE A 2 -6.30 21.70 11.26
N ASP A 3 -7.18 22.62 11.62
CA ASP A 3 -7.41 22.96 13.02
C ASP A 3 -8.22 21.82 13.68
N ILE A 4 -7.57 21.01 14.50
CA ILE A 4 -8.17 19.85 15.15
C ILE A 4 -9.30 20.25 16.12
N ASP A 5 -9.15 21.36 16.85
CA ASP A 5 -10.17 21.79 17.81
C ASP A 5 -11.43 22.31 17.07
N GLU A 6 -11.29 22.90 15.90
CA GLU A 6 -12.41 23.27 15.02
C GLU A 6 -13.06 22.02 14.38
N MET A 7 -12.24 21.10 13.87
CA MET A 7 -12.70 19.82 13.32
C MET A 7 -13.55 19.07 14.35
N LEU A 8 -13.07 18.92 15.58
CA LEU A 8 -13.77 18.20 16.65
C LEU A 8 -15.10 18.83 17.05
N LYS A 9 -15.23 20.16 16.99
CA LYS A 9 -16.51 20.86 17.23
C LYS A 9 -17.55 20.57 16.14
N SER A 10 -17.12 20.18 14.97
CA SER A 10 -17.99 19.89 13.81
C SER A 10 -18.49 18.46 13.79
N ILE A 11 -17.88 17.56 14.58
CA ILE A 11 -18.29 16.16 14.70
C ILE A 11 -19.59 16.09 15.53
N ARG A 12 -20.61 15.45 14.96
CA ARG A 12 -21.93 15.31 15.59
C ARG A 12 -21.99 14.11 16.54
N ASN A 13 -21.27 13.05 16.20
CA ASN A 13 -21.29 11.79 16.95
C ASN A 13 -20.10 11.71 17.91
N LYS A 14 -20.30 11.19 19.11
CA LYS A 14 -19.20 10.94 20.05
C LYS A 14 -18.33 9.75 19.68
N HIS A 15 -18.71 8.99 18.66
CA HIS A 15 -17.98 7.87 18.11
C HIS A 15 -17.89 8.04 16.59
N VAL A 16 -16.68 7.92 16.06
CA VAL A 16 -16.38 7.99 14.62
C VAL A 16 -15.65 6.75 14.16
N TYR A 17 -15.75 6.45 12.88
CA TYR A 17 -14.96 5.38 12.26
C TYR A 17 -13.76 5.97 11.54
N ILE A 18 -12.60 5.32 11.69
CA ILE A 18 -11.37 5.66 10.96
C ILE A 18 -11.19 4.60 9.90
N GLN A 19 -11.35 4.97 8.64
CA GLN A 19 -11.24 4.07 7.52
C GLN A 19 -9.87 4.16 6.86
N MET A 20 -9.25 3.00 6.66
CA MET A 20 -8.04 2.81 5.87
C MET A 20 -8.38 2.29 4.47
N HIS A 21 -7.41 2.28 3.56
CA HIS A 21 -7.56 1.60 2.28
C HIS A 21 -7.75 0.08 2.43
N ASN A 22 -8.18 -0.58 1.35
CA ASN A 22 -8.32 -2.03 1.32
C ASN A 22 -6.93 -2.69 1.42
N PHE A 23 -6.81 -3.77 2.21
CA PHE A 23 -5.53 -4.45 2.46
C PHE A 23 -4.48 -3.48 3.04
N PRO A 24 -4.74 -2.89 4.22
CA PRO A 24 -3.92 -1.80 4.74
C PRO A 24 -2.48 -2.24 4.99
N ASP A 25 -1.57 -1.37 4.59
CA ASP A 25 -0.16 -1.49 4.86
C ASP A 25 0.22 -0.86 6.22
N PRO A 26 1.49 -0.92 6.62
CA PRO A 26 1.92 -0.34 7.89
C PRO A 26 1.73 1.18 8.00
N ASP A 27 1.75 1.94 6.89
CA ASP A 27 1.53 3.39 6.94
C ASP A 27 0.08 3.72 7.23
N ALA A 28 -0.85 3.09 6.53
CA ALA A 28 -2.29 3.21 6.79
C ALA A 28 -2.64 2.84 8.24
N ILE A 29 -2.09 1.72 8.75
CA ILE A 29 -2.33 1.24 10.11
C ILE A 29 -1.75 2.23 11.15
N ALA A 30 -0.52 2.73 10.95
CA ALA A 30 0.11 3.70 11.84
C ALA A 30 -0.68 5.00 11.87
N SER A 31 -1.11 5.48 10.71
CA SER A 31 -1.89 6.71 10.56
C SER A 31 -3.25 6.62 11.23
N ALA A 32 -3.96 5.50 11.04
CA ALA A 32 -5.24 5.26 11.72
C ALA A 32 -5.07 5.18 13.24
N PHE A 33 -4.03 4.51 13.71
CA PHE A 33 -3.72 4.39 15.13
C PHE A 33 -3.33 5.73 15.73
N GLY A 34 -2.55 6.56 15.02
CA GLY A 34 -2.21 7.93 15.42
C GLY A 34 -3.45 8.82 15.55
N LEU A 35 -4.34 8.78 14.55
CA LEU A 35 -5.60 9.52 14.61
C LEU A 35 -6.49 9.04 15.78
N GLN A 36 -6.55 7.73 16.03
CA GLN A 36 -7.29 7.18 17.17
C GLN A 36 -6.75 7.70 18.52
N TYR A 37 -5.42 7.79 18.68
CA TYR A 37 -4.80 8.35 19.89
C TYR A 37 -5.13 9.83 20.05
N LEU A 38 -5.06 10.60 18.97
CA LEU A 38 -5.41 12.03 18.98
C LEU A 38 -6.88 12.23 19.37
N LEU A 39 -7.79 11.48 18.78
CA LEU A 39 -9.22 11.54 19.11
C LEU A 39 -9.48 11.15 20.56
N LYS A 40 -8.86 10.08 21.05
CA LYS A 40 -8.96 9.63 22.44
C LYS A 40 -8.46 10.68 23.42
N ALA A 41 -7.33 11.33 23.14
CA ALA A 41 -6.80 12.42 23.97
C ALA A 41 -7.75 13.62 24.06
N LYS A 42 -8.61 13.79 23.05
CA LYS A 42 -9.65 14.83 22.98
C LYS A 42 -11.03 14.35 23.44
N GLY A 43 -11.15 13.11 23.95
CA GLY A 43 -12.38 12.58 24.54
C GLY A 43 -13.37 11.97 23.54
N PHE A 44 -12.94 11.67 22.32
CA PHE A 44 -13.75 10.99 21.30
C PHE A 44 -13.42 9.50 21.24
N ALA A 45 -14.45 8.67 21.09
CA ALA A 45 -14.31 7.26 20.81
C ALA A 45 -14.19 7.03 19.29
N SER A 46 -13.37 6.07 18.90
CA SER A 46 -13.25 5.71 17.47
C SER A 46 -12.96 4.22 17.27
N THR A 47 -13.36 3.70 16.12
CA THR A 47 -13.07 2.34 15.69
C THR A 47 -12.32 2.41 14.35
N ILE A 48 -11.17 1.75 14.27
CA ILE A 48 -10.40 1.63 13.04
C ILE A 48 -10.99 0.50 12.22
N VAL A 49 -11.34 0.79 10.96
CA VAL A 49 -11.98 -0.17 10.06
C VAL A 49 -11.21 -0.34 8.75
N TYR A 50 -11.24 -1.55 8.21
CA TYR A 50 -10.57 -1.89 6.97
C TYR A 50 -11.31 -2.98 6.19
N LYS A 51 -10.97 -3.14 4.90
CA LYS A 51 -11.40 -4.26 4.08
C LYS A 51 -10.18 -5.09 3.65
N GLY A 52 -10.35 -6.41 3.63
CA GLY A 52 -9.32 -7.34 3.19
C GLY A 52 -8.73 -8.16 4.34
N LYS A 53 -7.63 -8.86 4.06
CA LYS A 53 -7.02 -9.75 5.06
C LYS A 53 -5.71 -9.15 5.57
N VAL A 54 -5.60 -9.02 6.88
CA VAL A 54 -4.36 -8.69 7.61
C VAL A 54 -3.99 -9.89 8.46
N ASN A 55 -3.54 -10.98 7.82
CA ASN A 55 -3.27 -12.25 8.47
C ASN A 55 -1.83 -12.76 8.32
N HIS A 56 -0.98 -12.02 7.63
CA HIS A 56 0.45 -12.32 7.44
C HIS A 56 1.22 -11.05 7.08
N GLY A 57 2.56 -11.16 7.05
CA GLY A 57 3.45 -10.06 6.68
C GLY A 57 3.62 -9.00 7.76
N SER A 58 4.17 -7.87 7.35
CA SER A 58 4.53 -6.76 8.25
C SER A 58 3.32 -6.10 8.92
N SER A 59 2.22 -5.91 8.18
CA SER A 59 0.97 -5.34 8.71
C SER A 59 0.39 -6.21 9.83
N TYR A 60 0.34 -7.54 9.63
CA TYR A 60 -0.10 -8.48 10.66
C TYR A 60 0.82 -8.44 11.89
N SER A 61 2.13 -8.49 11.67
CA SER A 61 3.11 -8.44 12.76
C SER A 61 2.96 -7.15 13.57
N MET A 62 2.76 -6.01 12.90
CA MET A 62 2.56 -4.70 13.54
C MET A 62 1.29 -4.69 14.40
N VAL A 63 0.15 -5.11 13.85
CA VAL A 63 -1.13 -5.18 14.56
C VAL A 63 -1.02 -6.08 15.79
N ALA A 64 -0.49 -7.30 15.62
CA ALA A 64 -0.38 -8.29 16.69
C ALA A 64 0.60 -7.86 17.79
N ARG A 65 1.78 -7.35 17.43
CA ARG A 65 2.84 -6.99 18.39
C ARG A 65 2.55 -5.70 19.14
N LEU A 66 1.92 -4.74 18.47
CA LEU A 66 1.55 -3.47 19.10
C LEU A 66 0.13 -3.49 19.71
N GLY A 67 -0.63 -4.58 19.54
CA GLY A 67 -1.99 -4.69 20.08
C GLY A 67 -2.91 -3.58 19.53
N ILE A 68 -2.87 -3.36 18.21
CA ILE A 68 -3.71 -2.36 17.54
C ILE A 68 -5.06 -3.02 17.23
N ASP A 69 -6.14 -2.47 17.77
CA ASP A 69 -7.49 -2.97 17.50
C ASP A 69 -7.99 -2.43 16.17
N ILE A 70 -8.05 -3.30 15.16
CA ILE A 70 -8.63 -3.02 13.85
C ILE A 70 -9.78 -3.99 13.57
N VAL A 71 -10.85 -3.53 12.93
CA VAL A 71 -12.06 -4.31 12.69
C VAL A 71 -12.34 -4.40 11.20
N GLU A 72 -12.64 -5.62 10.71
CA GLU A 72 -13.09 -5.74 9.32
C GLU A 72 -14.46 -5.06 9.14
N ILE A 73 -14.61 -4.42 8.00
CA ILE A 73 -15.78 -3.59 7.69
C ILE A 73 -17.10 -4.39 7.73
N GLN A 74 -17.05 -5.68 7.45
CA GLN A 74 -18.21 -6.58 7.51
C GLN A 74 -18.71 -6.84 8.94
N ASP A 75 -17.88 -6.56 9.95
CA ASP A 75 -18.19 -6.81 11.36
C ASP A 75 -18.73 -5.56 12.08
N VAL A 76 -18.95 -4.47 11.33
CA VAL A 76 -19.51 -3.21 11.85
C VAL A 76 -20.80 -2.82 11.15
N ASN A 77 -21.73 -2.25 11.90
CA ASN A 77 -22.96 -1.71 11.35
C ASN A 77 -22.84 -0.20 11.16
N MET A 78 -22.79 0.24 9.93
CA MET A 78 -22.78 1.65 9.56
C MET A 78 -24.10 2.06 8.91
N THR A 79 -24.49 3.30 9.15
CA THR A 79 -25.70 3.92 8.59
C THR A 79 -25.34 5.21 7.88
N ALA A 80 -26.28 5.84 7.19
CA ALA A 80 -26.09 7.13 6.55
C ALA A 80 -25.68 8.27 7.52
N ASP A 81 -25.97 8.11 8.79
CA ASP A 81 -25.59 9.09 9.85
C ASP A 81 -24.20 8.82 10.44
N THR A 82 -23.52 7.76 10.00
CA THR A 82 -22.17 7.41 10.47
C THR A 82 -21.16 8.43 9.97
N GLU A 83 -20.33 8.96 10.85
CA GLU A 83 -19.23 9.86 10.49
C GLU A 83 -17.92 9.07 10.34
N ILE A 84 -17.25 9.26 9.19
CA ILE A 84 -16.07 8.53 8.79
C ILE A 84 -14.92 9.51 8.59
N MET A 85 -13.75 9.16 9.11
CA MET A 85 -12.48 9.82 8.84
C MET A 85 -11.61 8.89 8.02
N ILE A 86 -11.10 9.34 6.89
CA ILE A 86 -10.24 8.54 6.02
C ILE A 86 -8.78 8.90 6.32
N VAL A 87 -7.92 7.89 6.36
CA VAL A 87 -6.47 8.05 6.45
C VAL A 87 -5.80 7.23 5.35
N ASP A 88 -4.73 7.78 4.78
CA ASP A 88 -3.87 7.15 3.78
C ASP A 88 -4.63 6.65 2.54
N ALA A 89 -5.70 7.31 2.22
CA ALA A 89 -6.53 7.07 1.04
C ALA A 89 -7.46 8.25 0.79
N GLN A 90 -8.10 8.25 -0.38
CA GLN A 90 -9.15 9.22 -0.73
C GLN A 90 -10.37 8.47 -1.27
N LYS A 91 -11.57 8.97 -0.93
CA LYS A 91 -12.83 8.48 -1.50
C LYS A 91 -12.79 8.53 -3.04
N GLY A 92 -13.31 7.50 -3.68
CA GLY A 92 -13.30 7.38 -5.14
C GLY A 92 -12.07 6.68 -5.71
N ASN A 93 -11.01 6.49 -4.93
CA ASN A 93 -9.88 5.68 -5.36
C ASN A 93 -10.24 4.19 -5.41
N ALA A 94 -9.65 3.44 -6.34
CA ALA A 94 -9.93 2.01 -6.53
C ALA A 94 -9.52 1.13 -5.33
N ASN A 95 -8.66 1.65 -4.46
CA ASN A 95 -8.13 0.93 -3.29
C ASN A 95 -8.93 1.15 -2.00
N ILE A 96 -10.03 1.89 -2.03
CA ILE A 96 -10.88 2.12 -0.86
C ILE A 96 -12.36 1.79 -1.18
N LEU A 97 -13.04 1.15 -0.22
CA LEU A 97 -14.45 0.86 -0.35
C LEU A 97 -15.28 2.09 0.07
N ASP A 98 -16.27 2.46 -0.73
CA ASP A 98 -17.28 3.47 -0.35
C ASP A 98 -18.24 2.86 0.69
N LEU A 99 -18.29 3.46 1.87
CA LEU A 99 -19.04 2.95 3.00
C LEU A 99 -20.36 3.73 3.21
N PRO A 100 -21.38 3.09 3.79
CA PRO A 100 -22.56 3.82 4.27
C PRO A 100 -22.13 4.83 5.34
N GLY A 101 -22.33 6.13 5.08
CA GLY A 101 -21.96 7.20 6.01
C GLY A 101 -21.50 8.45 5.29
N SER A 102 -20.93 9.36 6.06
CA SER A 102 -20.37 10.63 5.55
C SER A 102 -18.89 10.67 5.87
N GLU A 103 -18.05 10.71 4.85
CA GLU A 103 -16.62 10.94 5.00
C GLU A 103 -16.38 12.43 5.27
N ILE A 104 -16.17 12.75 6.54
CA ILE A 104 -16.07 14.14 7.01
C ILE A 104 -14.64 14.67 7.00
N VAL A 105 -13.65 13.79 7.18
CA VAL A 105 -12.23 14.16 7.27
C VAL A 105 -11.39 13.23 6.40
N CYS A 106 -10.32 13.79 5.79
CA CYS A 106 -9.33 13.03 5.05
C CYS A 106 -7.92 13.52 5.40
N PHE A 107 -7.05 12.59 5.82
CA PHE A 107 -5.60 12.79 5.93
C PHE A 107 -4.91 11.85 4.96
N ASP A 108 -4.14 12.39 4.02
CA ASP A 108 -3.53 11.56 2.97
C ASP A 108 -2.27 12.20 2.39
N HIS A 109 -1.43 11.40 1.77
CA HIS A 109 -0.24 11.85 1.05
C HIS A 109 -0.25 11.46 -0.44
N HIS A 110 -1.32 10.83 -0.93
CA HIS A 110 -1.44 10.46 -2.33
C HIS A 110 -1.91 11.63 -3.20
N LYS A 111 -1.56 11.60 -4.50
CA LYS A 111 -2.09 12.55 -5.48
C LYS A 111 -3.60 12.44 -5.58
N THR A 112 -4.28 13.58 -5.64
CA THR A 112 -5.73 13.63 -5.81
C THR A 112 -6.06 13.51 -7.30
N TYR A 113 -6.83 12.49 -7.67
CA TYR A 113 -7.31 12.27 -9.03
C TYR A 113 -8.75 12.74 -9.21
N GLU A 114 -9.59 12.60 -8.19
CA GLU A 114 -10.96 13.07 -8.17
C GLU A 114 -11.18 14.08 -7.06
N SER A 115 -11.85 15.19 -7.35
CA SER A 115 -12.14 16.22 -6.35
C SER A 115 -13.32 15.79 -5.49
N VAL A 116 -13.04 15.12 -4.38
CA VAL A 116 -14.02 14.83 -3.33
C VAL A 116 -14.00 15.96 -2.31
N LYS A 117 -15.19 16.44 -1.90
CA LYS A 117 -15.31 17.47 -0.88
C LYS A 117 -15.46 16.80 0.49
N TYR A 118 -14.44 16.97 1.31
CA TYR A 118 -14.49 16.69 2.74
C TYR A 118 -14.85 17.97 3.52
N MET A 119 -15.34 17.82 4.74
CA MET A 119 -15.51 18.95 5.63
C MET A 119 -14.14 19.52 6.04
N PHE A 120 -13.19 18.62 6.31
CA PHE A 120 -11.79 18.94 6.55
C PHE A 120 -10.90 17.96 5.77
N SER A 121 -9.83 18.49 5.17
CA SER A 121 -8.84 17.62 4.51
C SER A 121 -7.44 18.19 4.66
N ASP A 122 -6.48 17.31 4.86
CA ASP A 122 -5.05 17.61 4.81
C ASP A 122 -4.38 16.55 3.92
N ILE A 123 -4.25 16.89 2.65
CA ILE A 123 -3.72 16.02 1.60
C ILE A 123 -2.42 16.64 1.10
N ARG A 124 -1.29 15.93 1.29
CA ARG A 124 0.06 16.45 1.02
C ARG A 124 0.87 15.49 0.14
N PRO A 125 0.72 15.55 -1.19
CA PRO A 125 1.39 14.65 -2.12
C PRO A 125 2.93 14.73 -2.12
N GLU A 126 3.49 15.78 -1.52
CA GLU A 126 4.93 15.95 -1.35
C GLU A 126 5.51 15.22 -0.13
N VAL A 127 4.67 14.72 0.77
CA VAL A 127 5.09 13.98 1.98
C VAL A 127 5.21 12.49 1.66
N GLY A 128 6.24 11.85 2.17
CA GLY A 128 6.56 10.47 1.86
C GLY A 128 5.71 9.42 2.57
N ALA A 129 5.02 9.79 3.67
CA ALA A 129 4.17 8.88 4.45
C ALA A 129 3.06 9.64 5.19
N CYS A 130 1.86 9.09 5.22
CA CYS A 130 0.74 9.64 5.99
C CYS A 130 1.03 9.61 7.51
N ALA A 131 1.79 8.62 7.99
CA ALA A 131 2.26 8.55 9.38
C ALA A 131 3.11 9.76 9.78
N SER A 132 3.85 10.39 8.85
CA SER A 132 4.56 11.65 9.11
C SER A 132 3.60 12.80 9.40
N ILE A 133 2.51 12.88 8.64
CA ILE A 133 1.44 13.88 8.84
C ILE A 133 0.81 13.65 10.21
N MET A 134 0.46 12.41 10.56
CA MET A 134 -0.12 12.09 11.87
C MET A 134 0.82 12.39 13.03
N ALA A 135 2.11 12.05 12.90
CA ALA A 135 3.13 12.38 13.90
C ALA A 135 3.23 13.90 14.12
N GLU A 136 3.23 14.70 13.05
CA GLU A 136 3.24 16.15 13.14
C GLU A 136 2.02 16.68 13.93
N TYR A 137 0.81 16.17 13.66
CA TYR A 137 -0.38 16.53 14.42
C TYR A 137 -0.24 16.18 15.90
N MET A 138 0.22 14.97 16.23
CA MET A 138 0.38 14.54 17.61
C MET A 138 1.37 15.43 18.37
N PHE A 139 2.51 15.77 17.78
CA PHE A 139 3.47 16.68 18.41
C PHE A 139 2.92 18.10 18.58
N ASN A 140 2.25 18.64 17.56
CA ASN A 140 1.73 20.01 17.59
C ASN A 140 0.57 20.19 18.58
N TYR A 141 -0.24 19.14 18.79
CA TYR A 141 -1.35 19.16 19.73
C TYR A 141 -0.99 18.59 21.11
N GLY A 142 0.29 18.30 21.37
CA GLY A 142 0.78 17.84 22.66
C GLY A 142 0.18 16.50 23.10
N VAL A 143 -0.13 15.62 22.15
CA VAL A 143 -0.61 14.26 22.45
C VAL A 143 0.56 13.44 22.96
N ASP A 144 0.37 12.73 24.07
CA ASP A 144 1.40 11.86 24.63
C ASP A 144 1.66 10.67 23.70
N ILE A 145 2.90 10.59 23.21
CA ILE A 145 3.36 9.54 22.29
C ILE A 145 4.15 8.51 23.10
N ASP A 146 3.52 7.41 23.47
CA ASP A 146 4.20 6.30 24.12
C ASP A 146 5.09 5.52 23.15
N THR A 147 5.93 4.61 23.67
CA THR A 147 6.84 3.79 22.87
C THR A 147 6.10 2.97 21.80
N ARG A 148 4.88 2.52 22.11
CA ARG A 148 4.06 1.73 21.18
C ARG A 148 3.62 2.56 19.99
N MET A 149 3.12 3.77 20.24
CA MET A 149 2.71 4.73 19.20
C MET A 149 3.91 5.20 18.38
N ALA A 150 5.02 5.55 19.05
CA ALA A 150 6.25 5.94 18.35
C ALA A 150 6.77 4.83 17.42
N THR A 151 6.68 3.56 17.86
CA THR A 151 7.09 2.41 17.05
C THR A 151 6.19 2.24 15.83
N ALA A 152 4.87 2.41 16.01
CA ALA A 152 3.91 2.33 14.90
C ALA A 152 4.18 3.40 13.84
N LEU A 153 4.21 4.67 14.24
CA LEU A 153 4.44 5.80 13.33
C LEU A 153 5.79 5.71 12.62
N LEU A 154 6.85 5.39 13.37
CA LEU A 154 8.18 5.24 12.79
C LEU A 154 8.23 4.11 11.76
N TYR A 155 7.52 3.01 12.00
CA TYR A 155 7.46 1.90 11.06
C TYR A 155 6.68 2.25 9.80
N GLY A 156 5.54 2.95 9.91
CA GLY A 156 4.80 3.50 8.76
C GLY A 156 5.70 4.36 7.87
N ILE A 157 6.39 5.34 8.47
CA ILE A 157 7.35 6.20 7.74
C ILE A 157 8.44 5.36 7.05
N LYS A 158 9.03 4.37 7.74
CA LYS A 158 10.06 3.50 7.16
C LYS A 158 9.57 2.73 5.94
N VAL A 159 8.39 2.15 6.02
CA VAL A 159 7.86 1.28 4.94
C VAL A 159 7.57 2.11 3.70
N ASP A 160 6.84 3.19 3.84
CA ASP A 160 6.38 3.95 2.68
C ASP A 160 7.48 4.76 2.01
N THR A 161 8.45 5.22 2.79
CA THR A 161 9.66 5.88 2.28
C THR A 161 10.77 4.90 1.89
N ALA A 162 10.53 3.58 1.91
CA ALA A 162 11.55 2.55 1.68
C ALA A 162 12.84 2.81 2.49
N ASN A 163 12.70 2.96 3.82
CA ASN A 163 13.79 3.32 4.73
C ASN A 163 14.48 4.66 4.36
N LEU A 164 13.70 5.69 4.09
CA LEU A 164 14.16 7.05 3.70
C LEU A 164 14.96 7.08 2.39
N THR A 165 14.63 6.21 1.44
CA THR A 165 15.27 6.17 0.11
C THR A 165 14.35 6.53 -1.04
N ARG A 166 13.02 6.71 -0.76
CA ARG A 166 12.01 6.98 -1.78
C ARG A 166 11.01 8.04 -1.31
N GLY A 167 10.76 9.07 -2.14
CA GLY A 167 9.69 10.05 -1.92
C GLY A 167 9.80 10.86 -0.62
N VAL A 168 11.00 10.96 -0.04
CA VAL A 168 11.22 11.54 1.29
C VAL A 168 11.10 13.06 1.27
N SER A 169 10.26 13.59 2.15
CA SER A 169 10.17 15.03 2.43
C SER A 169 10.96 15.43 3.69
N GLN A 170 11.11 16.74 3.90
CA GLN A 170 11.70 17.24 5.16
C GLN A 170 10.86 16.83 6.38
N LEU A 171 9.53 16.77 6.24
CA LEU A 171 8.64 16.33 7.32
C LEU A 171 8.92 14.88 7.74
N ASP A 172 9.15 13.98 6.77
CA ASP A 172 9.47 12.59 7.06
C ASP A 172 10.77 12.47 7.87
N LEU A 173 11.80 13.23 7.49
CA LEU A 173 13.07 13.26 8.22
C LEU A 173 12.92 13.80 9.64
N ASP A 174 12.16 14.87 9.81
CA ASP A 174 11.95 15.51 11.11
C ASP A 174 11.16 14.58 12.05
N MET A 175 10.09 13.95 11.55
CA MET A 175 9.28 13.01 12.33
C MET A 175 10.02 11.72 12.62
N PHE A 176 10.76 11.19 11.63
CA PHE A 176 11.64 10.05 11.84
C PHE A 176 12.64 10.31 12.97
N TYR A 177 13.33 11.45 12.95
CA TYR A 177 14.30 11.82 13.98
C TYR A 177 13.65 11.92 15.37
N LYS A 178 12.49 12.58 15.49
CA LYS A 178 11.79 12.72 16.76
C LYS A 178 11.32 11.38 17.33
N LEU A 179 10.81 10.49 16.48
CA LEU A 179 10.24 9.20 16.89
C LEU A 179 11.32 8.15 17.16
N PHE A 180 12.51 8.27 16.55
CA PHE A 180 13.53 7.22 16.56
C PHE A 180 13.96 6.77 17.97
N ASN A 181 14.20 7.71 18.87
CA ASN A 181 14.60 7.41 20.24
C ASN A 181 13.43 7.01 21.15
N MET A 182 12.18 7.24 20.72
CA MET A 182 10.97 6.89 21.46
C MET A 182 10.49 5.48 21.11
N ALA A 183 10.82 5.00 19.90
CA ALA A 183 10.38 3.73 19.37
C ALA A 183 11.18 2.54 19.91
N ASP A 184 10.54 1.36 19.96
CA ASP A 184 11.22 0.11 20.31
C ASP A 184 11.95 -0.47 19.09
N GLN A 185 13.27 -0.31 19.08
CA GLN A 185 14.14 -0.75 17.99
C GLN A 185 14.15 -2.28 17.82
N LYS A 186 13.83 -3.06 18.87
CA LYS A 186 13.77 -4.52 18.77
C LYS A 186 12.52 -4.94 18.01
N ILE A 187 11.37 -4.32 18.33
CA ILE A 187 10.10 -4.55 17.62
C ILE A 187 10.21 -4.12 16.17
N LEU A 188 10.82 -2.96 15.87
CA LEU A 188 11.07 -2.52 14.50
C LEU A 188 11.88 -3.55 13.70
N LYS A 189 12.94 -4.09 14.31
CA LYS A 189 13.75 -5.13 13.68
C LYS A 189 12.96 -6.43 13.46
N GLU A 190 12.06 -6.78 14.36
CA GLU A 190 11.16 -7.93 14.18
C GLU A 190 10.21 -7.72 12.99
N PHE A 191 9.70 -6.50 12.78
CA PHE A 191 8.87 -6.16 11.61
C PHE A 191 9.64 -6.23 10.29
N ASP A 192 10.90 -5.75 10.30
CA ASP A 192 11.80 -5.82 9.14
C ASP A 192 12.24 -7.25 8.82
N SER A 193 12.30 -8.11 9.84
CA SER A 193 12.59 -9.53 9.65
C SER A 193 11.33 -10.24 9.14
N SER A 194 11.08 -10.14 7.84
CA SER A 194 10.07 -10.94 7.17
C SER A 194 10.38 -12.42 7.43
N VAL A 195 9.56 -13.08 8.23
CA VAL A 195 9.68 -14.53 8.40
C VAL A 195 9.19 -15.16 7.11
N LEU A 196 10.13 -15.49 6.21
CA LEU A 196 9.82 -16.23 5.00
C LEU A 196 9.37 -17.64 5.37
N THR A 197 8.25 -18.06 4.87
CA THR A 197 7.78 -19.43 4.94
C THR A 197 8.50 -20.29 3.89
N MET A 198 8.37 -21.61 4.00
CA MET A 198 8.88 -22.51 2.94
C MET A 198 8.13 -22.32 1.62
N GLU A 199 6.88 -21.90 1.66
CA GLU A 199 6.08 -21.52 0.49
C GLU A 199 6.64 -20.27 -0.17
N ASP A 200 7.01 -19.27 0.62
CA ASP A 200 7.65 -18.05 0.10
C ASP A 200 8.98 -18.39 -0.58
N LEU A 201 9.82 -19.23 0.03
CA LEU A 201 11.08 -19.67 -0.57
C LEU A 201 10.88 -20.44 -1.88
N LYS A 202 9.78 -21.18 -2.04
CA LYS A 202 9.44 -21.82 -3.32
C LYS A 202 9.13 -20.77 -4.40
N ALA A 203 8.40 -19.69 -4.04
CA ALA A 203 8.13 -18.60 -4.98
C ALA A 203 9.43 -17.91 -5.45
N TYR A 204 10.37 -17.64 -4.54
CA TYR A 204 11.71 -17.14 -4.90
C TYR A 204 12.45 -18.11 -5.81
N SER A 205 12.42 -19.42 -5.51
CA SER A 205 13.06 -20.44 -6.34
C SER A 205 12.46 -20.48 -7.74
N LEU A 206 11.13 -20.44 -7.87
CA LEU A 206 10.45 -20.40 -9.18
C LEU A 206 10.84 -19.14 -9.95
N ALA A 207 10.84 -18.00 -9.31
CA ALA A 207 11.26 -16.74 -9.92
C ALA A 207 12.68 -16.82 -10.44
N ILE A 208 13.65 -17.23 -9.61
CA ILE A 208 15.07 -17.35 -9.97
C ILE A 208 15.25 -18.26 -11.20
N ASN A 209 14.55 -19.38 -11.25
CA ASN A 209 14.63 -20.32 -12.35
C ASN A 209 13.93 -19.85 -13.63
N SER A 210 13.02 -18.88 -13.54
CA SER A 210 12.26 -18.36 -14.68
C SER A 210 12.73 -16.98 -15.17
N ILE A 211 13.73 -16.35 -14.52
CA ILE A 211 14.22 -15.02 -14.92
C ILE A 211 14.62 -14.99 -16.39
N LYS A 212 14.03 -14.05 -17.10
CA LYS A 212 14.43 -13.66 -18.46
C LYS A 212 14.72 -12.17 -18.46
N THR A 213 15.91 -11.76 -18.85
CA THR A 213 16.27 -10.34 -18.93
C THR A 213 16.38 -9.88 -20.38
N ILE A 214 15.61 -8.87 -20.76
CA ILE A 214 15.60 -8.26 -22.09
C ILE A 214 15.80 -6.76 -21.90
N ASN A 215 16.86 -6.20 -22.47
CA ASN A 215 17.15 -4.76 -22.38
C ASN A 215 17.05 -4.22 -20.94
N ARG A 216 17.70 -4.89 -19.98
CA ARG A 216 17.71 -4.57 -18.55
C ARG A 216 16.33 -4.61 -17.86
N THR A 217 15.35 -5.24 -18.51
CA THR A 217 14.06 -5.57 -17.92
C THR A 217 14.00 -7.06 -17.64
N SER A 218 13.81 -7.44 -16.37
CA SER A 218 13.72 -8.82 -15.92
C SER A 218 12.27 -9.22 -15.70
N PHE A 219 11.87 -10.31 -16.35
CA PHE A 219 10.58 -10.97 -16.22
C PHE A 219 10.74 -12.24 -15.38
N ALA A 220 9.83 -12.50 -14.43
CA ALA A 220 9.88 -13.73 -13.63
C ALA A 220 8.50 -14.19 -13.18
N ASN A 221 8.34 -15.52 -13.10
CA ASN A 221 7.12 -16.20 -12.65
C ASN A 221 7.33 -16.76 -11.24
N VAL A 222 6.50 -16.37 -10.30
CA VAL A 222 6.53 -16.87 -8.89
C VAL A 222 5.61 -18.06 -8.66
N GLY A 223 4.97 -18.58 -9.72
CA GLY A 223 4.09 -19.74 -9.64
C GLY A 223 2.62 -19.40 -9.44
N TYR A 224 1.88 -20.41 -8.97
CA TYR A 224 0.43 -20.36 -8.86
C TYR A 224 -0.01 -19.86 -7.49
N ASN A 225 -1.03 -18.99 -7.49
CA ASN A 225 -1.66 -18.43 -6.27
C ASN A 225 -0.70 -17.82 -5.24
N CYS A 226 0.46 -17.32 -5.70
CA CYS A 226 1.41 -16.66 -4.81
C CYS A 226 0.80 -15.39 -4.19
N PRO A 227 0.91 -15.17 -2.87
CA PRO A 227 0.43 -13.94 -2.21
C PRO A 227 1.02 -12.68 -2.84
N GLU A 228 0.21 -11.61 -2.98
CA GLU A 228 0.63 -10.37 -3.64
C GLU A 228 1.86 -9.74 -2.98
N ALA A 229 1.93 -9.79 -1.64
CA ALA A 229 3.09 -9.31 -0.89
C ALA A 229 4.39 -10.04 -1.28
N ILE A 230 4.31 -11.35 -1.58
CA ILE A 230 5.48 -12.13 -2.02
C ILE A 230 5.81 -11.81 -3.48
N VAL A 231 4.81 -11.60 -4.36
CA VAL A 231 5.06 -11.14 -5.74
C VAL A 231 5.82 -9.82 -5.72
N ALA A 232 5.43 -8.88 -4.87
CA ALA A 232 6.09 -7.60 -4.68
C ALA A 232 7.52 -7.77 -4.11
N ALA A 233 7.69 -8.57 -3.07
CA ALA A 233 8.99 -8.81 -2.44
C ALA A 233 9.99 -9.48 -3.40
N VAL A 234 9.53 -10.43 -4.23
CA VAL A 234 10.34 -11.04 -5.28
C VAL A 234 10.71 -10.02 -6.36
N SER A 235 9.80 -9.10 -6.69
CA SER A 235 10.09 -8.01 -7.62
C SER A 235 11.23 -7.12 -7.11
N ASP A 236 11.16 -6.73 -5.83
CA ASP A 236 12.22 -5.94 -5.17
C ASP A 236 13.54 -6.73 -5.07
N PHE A 237 13.49 -8.04 -4.83
CA PHE A 237 14.67 -8.90 -4.82
C PHE A 237 15.36 -8.97 -6.19
N ILE A 238 14.59 -9.13 -7.29
CA ILE A 238 15.17 -9.18 -8.65
C ILE A 238 15.74 -7.83 -9.07
N MET A 239 15.19 -6.70 -8.55
CA MET A 239 15.78 -5.38 -8.78
C MET A 239 17.22 -5.23 -8.24
N MET A 240 17.66 -6.09 -7.33
CA MET A 240 19.04 -6.09 -6.81
C MET A 240 20.05 -6.65 -7.80
N LEU A 241 19.63 -7.22 -8.91
CA LEU A 241 20.54 -7.72 -9.95
C LEU A 241 21.17 -6.54 -10.72
N GLU A 242 22.50 -6.54 -10.84
CA GLU A 242 23.28 -5.53 -11.59
C GLU A 242 22.78 -5.31 -13.03
N THR A 243 22.21 -6.36 -13.63
CA THR A 243 21.73 -6.36 -15.00
C THR A 243 20.28 -5.88 -15.17
N THR A 244 19.61 -5.45 -14.07
CA THR A 244 18.18 -5.18 -14.05
C THR A 244 17.91 -3.74 -13.60
N ASP A 245 17.25 -2.99 -14.48
CA ASP A 245 16.71 -1.66 -14.16
C ASP A 245 15.19 -1.69 -13.98
N ASN A 246 14.52 -2.69 -14.52
CA ASN A 246 13.09 -2.87 -14.41
C ASN A 246 12.74 -4.32 -14.14
N THR A 247 11.68 -4.57 -13.37
CA THR A 247 11.14 -5.92 -13.16
C THR A 247 9.66 -5.96 -13.51
N VAL A 248 9.23 -7.10 -14.04
CA VAL A 248 7.83 -7.48 -14.21
C VAL A 248 7.70 -8.89 -13.65
N VAL A 249 7.23 -9.01 -12.43
CA VAL A 249 7.04 -10.31 -11.75
C VAL A 249 5.55 -10.63 -11.73
N TYR A 250 5.21 -11.86 -12.02
CA TYR A 250 3.82 -12.27 -12.13
C TYR A 250 3.52 -13.60 -11.45
N SER A 251 2.30 -13.71 -10.95
CA SER A 251 1.72 -14.94 -10.40
C SER A 251 0.47 -15.31 -11.18
N VAL A 252 0.38 -16.57 -11.55
CA VAL A 252 -0.84 -17.17 -12.10
C VAL A 252 -1.85 -17.35 -10.98
N LYS A 253 -3.09 -16.88 -11.16
CA LYS A 253 -4.19 -16.98 -10.20
C LYS A 253 -5.32 -17.84 -10.77
N ASP A 254 -6.34 -18.13 -9.97
CA ASP A 254 -7.53 -18.86 -10.42
C ASP A 254 -8.32 -18.09 -11.48
N ASP A 255 -8.27 -16.76 -11.44
CA ASP A 255 -9.08 -15.84 -12.24
C ASP A 255 -8.28 -15.00 -13.26
N GLY A 256 -6.93 -15.15 -13.27
CA GLY A 256 -6.09 -14.35 -14.15
C GLY A 256 -4.61 -14.36 -13.77
N ILE A 257 -3.88 -13.34 -14.22
CA ILE A 257 -2.45 -13.14 -13.94
C ILE A 257 -2.29 -11.83 -13.17
N LYS A 258 -1.75 -11.90 -11.94
CA LYS A 258 -1.41 -10.74 -11.12
C LYS A 258 0.04 -10.35 -11.35
N LEU A 259 0.30 -9.03 -11.44
CA LEU A 259 1.63 -8.49 -11.74
C LEU A 259 2.11 -7.51 -10.66
N SER A 260 3.41 -7.48 -10.47
CA SER A 260 4.16 -6.43 -9.76
C SER A 260 5.27 -5.90 -10.66
N VAL A 261 5.36 -4.59 -10.78
CA VAL A 261 6.35 -3.91 -11.63
C VAL A 261 7.17 -2.95 -10.79
N ARG A 262 8.48 -2.92 -11.01
CA ARG A 262 9.40 -2.00 -10.36
C ARG A 262 10.35 -1.39 -11.37
N THR A 263 10.86 -0.20 -11.04
CA THR A 263 11.95 0.46 -11.79
C THR A 263 12.88 1.20 -10.84
N SER A 264 14.17 1.21 -11.19
CA SER A 264 15.18 2.13 -10.66
C SER A 264 15.51 3.25 -11.65
N GLY A 265 14.92 3.21 -12.85
CA GLY A 265 15.14 4.20 -13.91
C GLY A 265 14.20 5.40 -13.81
N ASN A 266 14.46 6.42 -14.65
CA ASN A 266 13.64 7.63 -14.75
C ASN A 266 12.43 7.43 -15.67
N ILE A 267 11.64 6.38 -15.45
CA ILE A 267 10.42 6.10 -16.19
C ILE A 267 9.26 5.89 -15.22
N ASN A 268 8.04 6.23 -15.63
CA ASN A 268 6.84 6.03 -14.81
C ASN A 268 6.24 4.65 -15.10
N VAL A 269 6.47 3.68 -14.20
CA VAL A 269 5.93 2.31 -14.38
C VAL A 269 4.42 2.24 -14.12
N GLY A 270 3.82 3.22 -13.44
CA GLY A 270 2.36 3.31 -13.31
C GLY A 270 1.69 3.55 -14.65
N ASP A 271 2.19 4.53 -15.41
CA ASP A 271 1.70 4.82 -16.77
C ASP A 271 2.00 3.67 -17.73
N ILE A 272 3.20 3.05 -17.60
CA ILE A 272 3.60 1.90 -18.41
C ILE A 272 2.66 0.72 -18.17
N ALA A 273 2.33 0.39 -16.93
CA ALA A 273 1.42 -0.71 -16.60
C ALA A 273 0.01 -0.44 -17.15
N ASN A 274 -0.48 0.80 -17.04
CA ASN A 274 -1.77 1.20 -17.59
C ASN A 274 -1.81 0.98 -19.10
N GLU A 275 -0.81 1.50 -19.84
CA GLU A 275 -0.77 1.36 -21.31
C GLU A 275 -0.45 -0.07 -21.79
N ALA A 276 0.41 -0.81 -21.09
CA ALA A 276 0.76 -2.19 -21.46
C ALA A 276 -0.44 -3.12 -21.32
N LEU A 277 -1.25 -2.93 -20.28
CA LEU A 277 -2.39 -3.82 -20.00
C LEU A 277 -3.70 -3.36 -20.64
N LYS A 278 -3.71 -2.23 -21.32
CA LYS A 278 -4.90 -1.68 -21.99
C LYS A 278 -5.49 -2.70 -22.99
N GLY A 279 -6.77 -3.01 -22.81
CA GLY A 279 -7.54 -3.93 -23.64
C GLY A 279 -7.39 -5.41 -23.29
N ILE A 280 -6.48 -5.78 -22.36
CA ILE A 280 -6.37 -7.16 -21.85
C ILE A 280 -6.52 -7.24 -20.33
N GLY A 281 -6.41 -6.13 -19.64
CA GLY A 281 -6.48 -6.08 -18.17
C GLY A 281 -6.44 -4.66 -17.65
N SER A 282 -6.05 -4.52 -16.40
CA SER A 282 -5.89 -3.24 -15.71
C SER A 282 -4.53 -3.16 -15.02
N GLY A 283 -3.94 -1.97 -15.02
CA GLY A 283 -2.67 -1.71 -14.33
C GLY A 283 -2.52 -0.24 -13.99
N GLY A 284 -1.65 0.05 -13.03
CA GLY A 284 -1.35 1.40 -12.56
C GLY A 284 -0.57 1.39 -11.26
N GLY A 285 -0.26 2.56 -10.75
CA GLY A 285 0.51 2.75 -9.52
C GLY A 285 1.34 4.02 -9.54
N HIS A 286 2.41 4.02 -8.76
CA HIS A 286 3.36 5.13 -8.64
C HIS A 286 4.43 5.11 -9.74
N GLU A 287 5.25 6.15 -9.79
CA GLU A 287 6.34 6.26 -10.76
C GLU A 287 7.32 5.08 -10.70
N ASN A 288 7.70 4.64 -9.49
CA ASN A 288 8.72 3.61 -9.29
C ASN A 288 8.15 2.20 -9.04
N MET A 289 6.86 2.09 -8.75
CA MET A 289 6.19 0.82 -8.48
C MET A 289 4.77 0.83 -9.03
N SER A 290 4.38 -0.28 -9.61
CA SER A 290 3.01 -0.47 -10.09
C SER A 290 2.60 -1.93 -9.99
N GLY A 291 1.31 -2.15 -10.20
CA GLY A 291 0.74 -3.48 -10.28
C GLY A 291 -0.19 -3.61 -11.47
N GLY A 292 -0.64 -4.83 -11.70
CA GLY A 292 -1.62 -5.08 -12.75
C GLY A 292 -2.32 -6.41 -12.55
N PHE A 293 -3.42 -6.55 -13.26
CA PHE A 293 -4.19 -7.79 -13.31
C PHE A 293 -4.73 -8.02 -14.72
N VAL A 294 -4.50 -9.20 -15.24
CA VAL A 294 -5.03 -9.64 -16.53
C VAL A 294 -5.97 -10.80 -16.29
N PRO A 295 -7.30 -10.59 -16.37
CA PRO A 295 -8.29 -11.64 -16.20
C PRO A 295 -8.22 -12.66 -17.35
N TYR A 296 -8.63 -13.89 -17.08
CA TYR A 296 -8.80 -14.87 -18.13
C TYR A 296 -10.00 -14.52 -19.02
N ASP A 297 -9.93 -14.92 -20.29
CA ASP A 297 -11.06 -14.80 -21.19
C ASP A 297 -12.20 -15.74 -20.71
N PRO A 298 -13.40 -15.20 -20.43
CA PRO A 298 -14.53 -16.00 -19.95
C PRO A 298 -14.97 -17.12 -20.90
N SER A 299 -14.58 -17.04 -22.17
CA SER A 299 -14.87 -18.06 -23.18
C SER A 299 -13.94 -19.29 -23.11
N VAL A 300 -12.85 -19.21 -22.37
CA VAL A 300 -11.88 -20.30 -22.21
C VAL A 300 -12.32 -21.20 -21.07
N GLU A 301 -12.67 -22.44 -21.37
CA GLU A 301 -12.97 -23.46 -20.35
C GLU A 301 -11.70 -23.90 -19.63
N ALA A 302 -11.79 -24.01 -18.27
CA ALA A 302 -10.69 -24.44 -17.39
C ALA A 302 -9.34 -23.77 -17.73
N PRO A 303 -9.26 -22.43 -17.74
CA PRO A 303 -8.06 -21.71 -18.21
C PRO A 303 -6.81 -22.09 -17.40
N THR A 304 -6.94 -22.42 -16.13
CA THR A 304 -5.84 -22.85 -15.26
C THR A 304 -5.22 -24.19 -15.65
N ASP A 305 -5.98 -25.07 -16.29
CA ASP A 305 -5.52 -26.38 -16.77
C ASP A 305 -4.95 -26.28 -18.21
N ASN A 306 -5.18 -25.15 -18.89
CA ASN A 306 -4.69 -24.89 -20.23
C ASN A 306 -3.35 -24.17 -20.22
N LYS A 307 -2.28 -24.95 -20.06
CA LYS A 307 -0.91 -24.40 -20.02
C LYS A 307 -0.56 -23.57 -21.26
N ALA A 308 -0.97 -23.99 -22.44
CA ALA A 308 -0.65 -23.26 -23.69
C ALA A 308 -1.34 -21.87 -23.72
N TYR A 309 -2.55 -21.77 -23.19
CA TYR A 309 -3.26 -20.50 -23.05
C TYR A 309 -2.54 -19.57 -22.06
N ILE A 310 -2.16 -20.09 -20.87
CA ILE A 310 -1.42 -19.32 -19.87
C ILE A 310 -0.07 -18.85 -20.41
N ASP A 311 0.69 -19.74 -21.04
CA ASP A 311 2.00 -19.40 -21.62
C ASP A 311 1.86 -18.34 -22.73
N GLY A 312 0.80 -18.41 -23.54
CA GLY A 312 0.48 -17.41 -24.56
C GLY A 312 0.14 -16.03 -23.96
N LEU A 313 -0.64 -16.01 -22.89
CA LEU A 313 -1.02 -14.78 -22.20
C LEU A 313 0.19 -14.13 -21.50
N ILE A 314 1.03 -14.94 -20.87
CA ILE A 314 2.30 -14.48 -20.27
C ILE A 314 3.21 -13.88 -21.35
N TYR A 315 3.37 -14.54 -22.47
CA TYR A 315 4.17 -14.03 -23.59
C TYR A 315 3.64 -12.67 -24.09
N GLU A 316 2.33 -12.54 -24.24
CA GLU A 316 1.71 -11.26 -24.64
C GLU A 316 1.98 -10.15 -23.62
N ILE A 317 1.88 -10.45 -22.31
CA ILE A 317 2.19 -9.50 -21.24
C ILE A 317 3.65 -9.06 -21.32
N GLU A 318 4.61 -10.01 -21.42
CA GLU A 318 6.04 -9.73 -21.49
C GLU A 318 6.38 -8.82 -22.70
N GLU A 319 5.84 -9.12 -23.89
CA GLU A 319 6.03 -8.32 -25.10
C GLU A 319 5.47 -6.91 -24.99
N ARG A 320 4.28 -6.76 -24.41
CA ARG A 320 3.64 -5.45 -24.20
C ARG A 320 4.45 -4.57 -23.24
N PHE A 321 4.89 -5.12 -22.11
CA PHE A 321 5.75 -4.41 -21.16
C PHE A 321 7.12 -4.07 -21.78
N ALA A 322 7.79 -5.01 -22.42
CA ALA A 322 9.07 -4.76 -23.09
C ALA A 322 8.97 -3.62 -24.13
N LYS A 323 7.87 -3.59 -24.89
CA LYS A 323 7.60 -2.52 -25.87
C LYS A 323 7.39 -1.16 -25.21
N GLN A 324 6.56 -1.07 -24.16
CA GLN A 324 6.27 0.20 -23.49
C GLN A 324 7.47 0.73 -22.71
N ILE A 325 8.22 -0.14 -22.02
CA ILE A 325 9.45 0.24 -21.33
C ILE A 325 10.49 0.77 -22.34
N LYS A 326 10.71 0.07 -23.45
CA LYS A 326 11.62 0.54 -24.52
C LYS A 326 11.19 1.91 -25.07
N LYS A 327 9.88 2.13 -25.25
CA LYS A 327 9.36 3.42 -25.72
C LYS A 327 9.62 4.53 -24.69
N ALA A 328 9.45 4.26 -23.41
CA ALA A 328 9.66 5.23 -22.33
C ALA A 328 11.13 5.68 -22.21
N TYR A 329 12.09 4.80 -22.49
CA TYR A 329 13.53 5.17 -22.50
C TYR A 329 13.97 5.91 -23.77
N ASN A 330 13.19 5.88 -24.85
CA ASN A 330 13.52 6.53 -26.09
C ASN A 330 12.86 7.92 -26.25
N ASN A 331 11.98 8.30 -25.32
CA ASN A 331 11.35 9.62 -25.23
C ASN A 331 12.06 10.49 -24.18
#